data_9d0ca8482a4a3b813b8f68e16b54686f
#
_entry.id   9d0ca8482a4a3b813b8f68e16b54686f
#
_cell.length_a   1.000
_cell.length_b   1.000
_cell.length_c   1.000
_cell.angle_alpha   90.00
_cell.angle_beta   90.00
_cell.angle_gamma   90.00
#
_symmetry.space_group_name_H-M   'P 1'
#
loop_
_entity.id
_entity.type
_entity.pdbx_description
1 polymer ?
#
loop_
_entity_poly.entity_id
_entity_poly.type
_entity_poly.pdbx_seq_one_letter_code
_entity_poly.pdbx_strand_id
1 'polypeptide(L)'
;GQGGGERDLFGTNSYIMKKNAALAAKENCAFVQFTGDLINGYDTRPEEQRLQIVNWKRTVEPFSFAAPFIVGMGNHEALVYEAGSYGRKNFVSVNKWPFATSSAEVLFAREFTNPTNGPISEDGSALDPNPNQTDFPPYTENCFHYTYDNVAIVVLNSDYLYAPCLRYNPRTGGNLHAYIMDNQLAWLKQTLEQFEMDGAIDHVIVTQHTPAFPNGGHSKDDM
;
A
#
# COMPACT_ATOMS: atom_id res chain seq x y z
N GLY A 1 -10.53 -3.92 -4.50
CA GLY A 1 -11.27 -3.40 -5.65
C GLY A 1 -10.76 -3.86 -7.00
N GLN A 2 -9.95 -4.94 -7.03
CA GLN A 2 -9.37 -5.45 -8.29
C GLN A 2 -10.42 -5.65 -9.37
N GLY A 3 -10.09 -5.24 -10.59
CA GLY A 3 -10.84 -5.52 -11.79
C GLY A 3 -10.55 -6.93 -12.32
N GLY A 4 -11.32 -7.42 -13.25
CA GLY A 4 -11.07 -8.72 -13.91
C GLY A 4 -12.32 -9.44 -14.37
N GLY A 5 -13.39 -8.75 -14.67
CA GLY A 5 -14.60 -9.30 -15.22
C GLY A 5 -15.39 -8.32 -16.09
N GLU A 6 -16.51 -8.76 -16.64
CA GLU A 6 -17.41 -7.97 -17.51
C GLU A 6 -17.89 -6.64 -16.87
N ARG A 7 -17.72 -6.48 -15.55
CA ARG A 7 -18.14 -5.28 -14.79
C ARG A 7 -16.96 -4.45 -14.33
N ASP A 8 -15.79 -4.78 -14.83
CA ASP A 8 -14.58 -4.00 -14.59
C ASP A 8 -14.63 -2.68 -15.38
N LEU A 9 -14.51 -1.59 -14.66
CA LEU A 9 -14.36 -0.28 -15.26
C LEU A 9 -12.91 0.16 -15.10
N PHE A 10 -12.12 -0.12 -16.11
CA PHE A 10 -10.73 0.29 -16.21
C PHE A 10 -9.95 0.06 -14.87
N GLY A 11 -9.70 -1.20 -14.58
CA GLY A 11 -8.92 -1.61 -13.42
C GLY A 11 -9.67 -1.67 -12.08
N THR A 12 -10.99 -1.42 -12.06
CA THR A 12 -11.78 -1.44 -10.84
C THR A 12 -13.12 -2.12 -11.05
N ASN A 13 -13.47 -3.09 -10.20
CA ASN A 13 -14.81 -3.67 -10.20
C ASN A 13 -15.81 -2.69 -9.56
N SER A 14 -16.26 -1.72 -10.37
CA SER A 14 -17.12 -0.63 -9.91
C SER A 14 -18.46 -1.11 -9.35
N TYR A 15 -18.99 -2.24 -9.83
CA TYR A 15 -20.25 -2.80 -9.33
C TYR A 15 -20.12 -3.29 -7.88
N ILE A 16 -19.10 -4.06 -7.59
CA ILE A 16 -18.84 -4.58 -6.23
C ILE A 16 -18.47 -3.43 -5.30
N MET A 17 -17.56 -2.53 -5.74
CA MET A 17 -17.14 -1.39 -4.94
C MET A 17 -18.30 -0.48 -4.56
N LYS A 18 -19.21 -0.17 -5.49
CA LYS A 18 -20.42 0.62 -5.18
C LYS A 18 -21.31 -0.08 -4.16
N LYS A 19 -21.47 -1.39 -4.24
CA LYS A 19 -22.23 -2.15 -3.23
C LYS A 19 -21.61 -2.09 -1.85
N ASN A 20 -20.29 -2.30 -1.77
CA ASN A 20 -19.58 -2.23 -0.50
C ASN A 20 -19.63 -0.82 0.10
N ALA A 21 -19.40 0.21 -0.71
CA ALA A 21 -19.48 1.60 -0.29
C ALA A 21 -20.90 1.99 0.19
N ALA A 22 -21.94 1.53 -0.52
CA ALA A 22 -23.33 1.74 -0.11
C ALA A 22 -23.66 1.02 1.21
N LEU A 23 -23.12 -0.17 1.43
CA LEU A 23 -23.26 -0.88 2.71
C LEU A 23 -22.59 -0.11 3.84
N ALA A 24 -21.34 0.32 3.68
CA ALA A 24 -20.64 1.13 4.66
C ALA A 24 -21.40 2.42 5.01
N ALA A 25 -21.93 3.12 4.00
CA ALA A 25 -22.75 4.32 4.23
C ALA A 25 -24.04 4.01 5.01
N LYS A 26 -24.65 2.85 4.78
CA LYS A 26 -25.86 2.40 5.50
C LYS A 26 -25.58 2.06 6.95
N GLU A 27 -24.41 1.52 7.26
CA GLU A 27 -24.03 1.14 8.63
C GLU A 27 -23.60 2.36 9.47
N ASN A 28 -23.63 3.57 8.93
CA ASN A 28 -23.22 4.82 9.61
C ASN A 28 -21.81 4.74 10.24
N CYS A 29 -20.88 4.08 9.55
CA CYS A 29 -19.50 4.01 10.01
C CYS A 29 -18.85 5.39 9.95
N ALA A 30 -17.96 5.67 10.91
CA ALA A 30 -17.25 6.96 10.97
C ALA A 30 -16.26 7.14 9.82
N PHE A 31 -15.65 6.06 9.37
CA PHE A 31 -14.73 6.01 8.22
C PHE A 31 -14.65 4.60 7.66
N VAL A 32 -14.04 4.46 6.49
CA VAL A 32 -13.70 3.16 5.89
C VAL A 32 -12.18 3.10 5.74
N GLN A 33 -11.53 2.19 6.48
CA GLN A 33 -10.12 1.88 6.26
C GLN A 33 -10.02 0.85 5.12
N PHE A 34 -9.35 1.25 4.03
CA PHE A 34 -9.09 0.37 2.89
C PHE A 34 -7.60 -0.03 2.89
N THR A 35 -7.33 -1.32 2.90
CA THR A 35 -5.99 -1.86 3.16
C THR A 35 -5.18 -2.12 1.88
N GLY A 36 -5.48 -1.46 0.79
CA GLY A 36 -4.79 -1.63 -0.49
C GLY A 36 -5.57 -2.46 -1.52
N ASP A 37 -4.97 -2.69 -2.68
CA ASP A 37 -5.59 -3.34 -3.83
C ASP A 37 -6.85 -2.63 -4.31
N LEU A 38 -6.75 -1.32 -4.46
CA LEU A 38 -7.83 -0.46 -4.96
C LEU A 38 -8.13 -0.77 -6.43
N ILE A 39 -7.09 -1.12 -7.18
CA ILE A 39 -7.06 -1.23 -8.64
C ILE A 39 -6.52 -2.59 -9.08
N ASN A 40 -6.61 -2.88 -10.37
CA ASN A 40 -5.98 -4.04 -10.98
C ASN A 40 -4.45 -3.91 -11.05
N GLY A 41 -3.98 -2.70 -11.29
CA GLY A 41 -2.58 -2.30 -11.18
C GLY A 41 -1.59 -3.08 -12.03
N TYR A 42 -0.37 -3.19 -11.51
CA TYR A 42 0.80 -3.76 -12.16
C TYR A 42 1.13 -3.07 -13.49
N ASP A 43 0.83 -1.78 -13.56
CA ASP A 43 1.11 -1.00 -14.75
C ASP A 43 2.59 -0.64 -14.85
N THR A 44 3.06 -0.51 -16.07
CA THR A 44 4.41 0.02 -16.37
C THR A 44 4.38 1.52 -16.64
N ARG A 45 3.18 2.10 -16.83
CA ARG A 45 2.94 3.50 -17.17
C ARG A 45 2.19 4.22 -16.06
N PRO A 46 2.75 5.32 -15.54
CA PRO A 46 2.12 6.12 -14.48
C PRO A 46 0.71 6.60 -14.82
N GLU A 47 0.49 6.95 -16.08
CA GLU A 47 -0.79 7.50 -16.55
C GLU A 47 -1.91 6.45 -16.50
N GLU A 48 -1.60 5.19 -16.78
CA GLU A 48 -2.57 4.09 -16.71
C GLU A 48 -2.93 3.77 -15.26
N GLN A 49 -1.94 3.67 -14.39
CA GLN A 49 -2.17 3.48 -12.97
C GLN A 49 -3.03 4.61 -12.41
N ARG A 50 -2.68 5.87 -12.74
CA ARG A 50 -3.45 7.03 -12.32
C ARG A 50 -4.91 6.98 -12.80
N LEU A 51 -5.16 6.59 -14.03
CA LEU A 51 -6.53 6.45 -14.56
C LEU A 51 -7.34 5.40 -13.79
N GLN A 52 -6.73 4.28 -13.40
CA GLN A 52 -7.37 3.26 -12.58
C GLN A 52 -7.72 3.82 -11.19
N ILE A 53 -6.80 4.54 -10.54
CA ILE A 53 -7.05 5.20 -9.25
C ILE A 53 -8.18 6.23 -9.36
N VAL A 54 -8.19 7.05 -10.40
CA VAL A 54 -9.27 8.02 -10.65
C VAL A 54 -10.62 7.31 -10.82
N ASN A 55 -10.67 6.18 -11.50
CA ASN A 55 -11.90 5.41 -11.63
C ASN A 55 -12.36 4.81 -10.30
N TRP A 56 -11.44 4.34 -9.47
CA TRP A 56 -11.75 3.91 -8.11
C TRP A 56 -12.35 5.07 -7.30
N LYS A 57 -11.69 6.23 -7.27
CA LYS A 57 -12.20 7.44 -6.58
C LYS A 57 -13.61 7.79 -7.03
N ARG A 58 -13.86 7.87 -8.34
CA ARG A 58 -15.19 8.15 -8.88
C ARG A 58 -16.24 7.09 -8.50
N THR A 59 -15.80 5.86 -8.30
CA THR A 59 -16.68 4.76 -7.90
C THR A 59 -17.16 4.92 -6.45
N VAL A 60 -16.30 5.37 -5.54
CA VAL A 60 -16.63 5.56 -4.12
C VAL A 60 -17.11 6.98 -3.78
N GLU A 61 -16.83 7.97 -4.62
CA GLU A 61 -17.19 9.38 -4.42
C GLU A 61 -18.64 9.60 -3.97
N PRO A 62 -19.68 8.94 -4.54
CA PRO A 62 -21.06 9.12 -4.12
C PRO A 62 -21.36 8.72 -2.68
N PHE A 63 -20.43 8.04 -2.01
CA PHE A 63 -20.58 7.51 -0.65
C PHE A 63 -19.61 8.17 0.33
N SER A 64 -18.59 8.85 -0.15
CA SER A 64 -17.54 9.47 0.69
C SER A 64 -18.04 10.63 1.55
N PHE A 65 -19.22 11.19 1.24
CA PHE A 65 -19.86 12.17 2.10
C PHE A 65 -20.40 11.58 3.41
N ALA A 66 -20.74 10.28 3.40
CA ALA A 66 -21.25 9.58 4.58
C ALA A 66 -20.10 9.06 5.47
N ALA A 67 -19.02 8.62 4.86
CA ALA A 67 -17.82 8.13 5.55
C ALA A 67 -16.57 8.36 4.69
N PRO A 68 -15.53 9.03 5.19
CA PRO A 68 -14.28 9.16 4.46
C PRO A 68 -13.62 7.80 4.24
N PHE A 69 -12.96 7.66 3.09
CA PHE A 69 -12.15 6.50 2.77
C PHE A 69 -10.69 6.84 3.05
N ILE A 70 -10.10 6.15 4.02
CA ILE A 70 -8.67 6.23 4.34
C ILE A 70 -8.03 5.01 3.71
N VAL A 71 -7.00 5.21 2.89
CA VAL A 71 -6.47 4.16 2.03
C VAL A 71 -5.03 3.83 2.37
N GLY A 72 -4.73 2.54 2.51
CA GLY A 72 -3.39 2.00 2.50
C GLY A 72 -2.99 1.53 1.10
N MET A 73 -1.72 1.28 0.90
CA MET A 73 -1.15 0.79 -0.35
C MET A 73 -1.06 -0.74 -0.32
N GLY A 74 -1.43 -1.40 -1.42
CA GLY A 74 -1.24 -2.82 -1.65
C GLY A 74 -0.30 -3.09 -2.83
N ASN A 75 -0.06 -4.35 -3.12
CA ASN A 75 0.86 -4.74 -4.19
C ASN A 75 0.33 -4.41 -5.59
N HIS A 76 -0.99 -4.31 -5.78
CA HIS A 76 -1.59 -3.89 -7.04
C HIS A 76 -1.45 -2.39 -7.32
N GLU A 77 -1.15 -1.57 -6.34
CA GLU A 77 -0.77 -0.17 -6.53
C GLU A 77 0.68 0.00 -7.00
N ALA A 78 1.48 -1.08 -7.05
CA ALA A 78 2.84 -1.01 -7.53
C ALA A 78 2.91 -0.58 -9.00
N LEU A 79 3.81 0.35 -9.29
CA LEU A 79 4.20 0.73 -10.64
C LEU A 79 5.52 0.03 -10.96
N VAL A 80 5.48 -0.93 -11.84
CA VAL A 80 6.57 -1.86 -12.03
C VAL A 80 7.37 -1.59 -13.30
N TYR A 81 8.67 -1.83 -13.23
CA TYR A 81 9.52 -2.02 -14.39
C TYR A 81 9.74 -3.52 -14.59
N GLU A 82 9.35 -4.01 -15.75
CA GLU A 82 9.49 -5.42 -16.07
C GLU A 82 10.73 -5.67 -16.93
N ALA A 83 11.59 -6.58 -16.47
CA ALA A 83 12.71 -7.10 -17.26
C ALA A 83 12.45 -8.58 -17.56
N GLY A 84 12.23 -8.90 -18.83
CA GLY A 84 11.94 -10.27 -19.29
C GLY A 84 10.47 -10.48 -19.65
N SER A 85 10.04 -11.74 -19.76
CA SER A 85 8.67 -12.09 -20.13
C SER A 85 7.94 -12.69 -18.94
N TYR A 86 6.72 -12.25 -18.71
CA TYR A 86 5.82 -12.79 -17.68
C TYR A 86 5.70 -14.32 -17.80
N GLY A 87 5.84 -15.02 -16.70
CA GLY A 87 5.79 -16.50 -16.65
C GLY A 87 7.11 -17.22 -16.99
N ARG A 88 8.18 -16.49 -17.32
CA ARG A 88 9.52 -17.08 -17.48
C ARG A 88 10.34 -16.95 -16.19
N LYS A 89 11.27 -17.91 -15.97
CA LYS A 89 12.17 -17.91 -14.80
C LYS A 89 13.08 -16.67 -14.68
N ASN A 90 13.21 -15.91 -15.76
CA ASN A 90 14.04 -14.69 -15.81
C ASN A 90 13.22 -13.40 -15.72
N PHE A 91 11.94 -13.50 -15.43
CA PHE A 91 11.10 -12.35 -15.19
C PHE A 91 11.51 -11.68 -13.87
N VAL A 92 11.73 -10.37 -13.93
CA VAL A 92 11.98 -9.52 -12.77
C VAL A 92 11.02 -8.35 -12.84
N SER A 93 10.25 -8.17 -11.79
CA SER A 93 9.40 -7.00 -11.61
C SER A 93 9.94 -6.20 -10.43
N VAL A 94 10.19 -4.93 -10.63
CA VAL A 94 10.69 -4.01 -9.60
C VAL A 94 9.99 -2.68 -9.73
N ASN A 95 9.91 -1.94 -8.64
CA ASN A 95 9.36 -0.59 -8.62
C ASN A 95 10.12 0.36 -9.57
N LYS A 96 9.46 1.40 -10.04
CA LYS A 96 10.03 2.38 -10.98
C LYS A 96 11.16 3.19 -10.36
N TRP A 97 12.26 3.23 -11.07
CA TRP A 97 13.40 4.09 -10.78
C TRP A 97 13.30 5.46 -11.51
N PRO A 98 13.75 6.60 -10.95
CA PRO A 98 14.31 6.76 -9.60
C PRO A 98 13.25 6.64 -8.51
N PHE A 99 13.53 5.87 -7.45
CA PHE A 99 12.53 5.54 -6.43
C PHE A 99 11.98 6.78 -5.73
N ALA A 100 12.84 7.73 -5.39
CA ALA A 100 12.45 8.96 -4.68
C ALA A 100 11.49 9.89 -5.48
N THR A 101 11.36 9.71 -6.79
CA THR A 101 10.56 10.62 -7.63
C THR A 101 9.55 9.94 -8.54
N SER A 102 9.75 8.67 -8.87
CA SER A 102 9.01 7.97 -9.92
C SER A 102 8.40 6.66 -9.45
N SER A 103 8.62 6.28 -8.19
CA SER A 103 8.07 5.06 -7.61
C SER A 103 6.55 5.08 -7.48
N ALA A 104 5.98 3.92 -7.26
CA ALA A 104 4.55 3.75 -6.98
C ALA A 104 4.11 4.52 -5.73
N GLU A 105 4.96 4.57 -4.70
CA GLU A 105 4.72 5.30 -3.46
C GLU A 105 4.56 6.80 -3.71
N VAL A 106 5.42 7.38 -4.55
CA VAL A 106 5.32 8.79 -4.95
C VAL A 106 4.03 9.07 -5.73
N LEU A 107 3.63 8.17 -6.61
CA LEU A 107 2.38 8.33 -7.37
C LEU A 107 1.17 8.17 -6.47
N PHE A 108 1.19 7.22 -5.55
CA PHE A 108 0.13 7.02 -4.56
C PHE A 108 -0.07 8.29 -3.70
N ALA A 109 1.01 8.86 -3.16
CA ALA A 109 0.98 10.08 -2.37
C ALA A 109 0.43 11.30 -3.14
N ARG A 110 0.57 11.35 -4.47
CA ARG A 110 -0.03 12.41 -5.31
C ARG A 110 -1.53 12.26 -5.50
N GLU A 111 -2.06 11.07 -5.29
CA GLU A 111 -3.46 10.76 -5.55
C GLU A 111 -4.32 10.75 -4.28
N PHE A 112 -3.73 10.64 -3.11
CA PHE A 112 -4.43 10.58 -1.83
C PHE A 112 -3.90 11.62 -0.85
N THR A 113 -4.73 11.99 0.11
CA THR A 113 -4.35 12.89 1.22
C THR A 113 -4.50 12.10 2.51
N ASN A 114 -3.43 11.46 2.92
CA ASN A 114 -3.32 10.72 4.16
C ASN A 114 -2.41 11.48 5.15
N PRO A 115 -2.36 11.10 6.42
CA PRO A 115 -1.36 11.64 7.36
C PRO A 115 0.08 11.43 6.87
N THR A 116 0.96 12.36 7.23
CA THR A 116 2.39 12.36 6.84
C THR A 116 3.32 12.10 8.03
N ASN A 117 2.82 11.43 9.06
CA ASN A 117 3.52 11.18 10.32
C ASN A 117 4.23 9.82 10.37
N GLY A 118 4.35 9.15 9.23
CA GLY A 118 5.14 7.93 9.06
C GLY A 118 6.65 8.17 9.05
N PRO A 119 7.45 7.14 8.83
CA PRO A 119 8.89 7.30 8.62
C PRO A 119 9.17 8.06 7.32
N ILE A 120 10.39 8.57 7.14
CA ILE A 120 10.72 9.34 5.94
C ILE A 120 10.89 8.42 4.73
N SER A 121 11.81 7.46 4.83
CA SER A 121 12.15 6.47 3.81
C SER A 121 13.00 5.37 4.44
N GLU A 122 13.54 4.46 3.64
CA GLU A 122 14.55 3.49 4.06
C GLU A 122 15.99 3.95 3.83
N ASP A 123 16.20 5.19 3.37
CA ASP A 123 17.55 5.76 3.28
C ASP A 123 18.26 5.70 4.63
N GLY A 124 19.48 5.18 4.62
CA GLY A 124 20.30 4.98 5.83
C GLY A 124 19.91 3.77 6.69
N SER A 125 18.96 2.93 6.28
CA SER A 125 18.64 1.67 6.94
C SER A 125 19.76 0.64 6.75
N ALA A 126 19.70 -0.46 7.50
CA ALA A 126 20.69 -1.55 7.36
C ALA A 126 20.64 -2.24 5.98
N LEU A 127 19.52 -2.11 5.26
CA LEU A 127 19.34 -2.65 3.91
C LEU A 127 19.77 -1.67 2.80
N ASP A 128 20.12 -0.44 3.15
CA ASP A 128 20.55 0.57 2.20
C ASP A 128 22.01 0.33 1.76
N PRO A 129 22.25 0.03 0.46
CA PRO A 129 23.61 -0.23 -0.03
C PRO A 129 24.46 1.04 -0.17
N ASN A 130 23.85 2.23 -0.13
CA ASN A 130 24.48 3.52 -0.37
C ASN A 130 23.94 4.63 0.57
N PRO A 131 24.08 4.49 1.89
CA PRO A 131 23.38 5.28 2.92
C PRO A 131 23.65 6.79 2.89
N ASN A 132 24.53 7.25 2.01
CA ASN A 132 24.80 8.69 1.80
C ASN A 132 24.01 9.29 0.62
N GLN A 133 23.12 8.52 0.00
CA GLN A 133 22.26 8.96 -1.09
C GLN A 133 20.79 8.92 -0.64
N THR A 134 19.98 9.80 -1.19
CA THR A 134 18.53 9.79 -1.00
C THR A 134 17.91 9.19 -2.24
N ASP A 135 17.65 7.88 -2.23
CA ASP A 135 17.18 7.16 -3.40
C ASP A 135 16.05 6.16 -3.15
N PHE A 136 15.73 5.87 -1.88
CA PHE A 136 14.55 5.08 -1.56
C PHE A 136 13.24 5.86 -1.76
N PRO A 137 12.09 5.18 -2.01
CA PRO A 137 10.78 5.81 -2.04
C PRO A 137 10.44 6.48 -0.70
N PRO A 138 9.69 7.59 -0.70
CA PRO A 138 9.19 8.14 0.55
C PRO A 138 8.02 7.33 1.10
N TYR A 139 7.91 7.24 2.42
CA TYR A 139 6.74 6.69 3.10
C TYR A 139 5.57 7.68 3.21
N THR A 140 5.76 8.90 2.74
CA THR A 140 4.75 9.96 2.78
C THR A 140 3.39 9.46 2.28
N GLU A 141 2.36 9.57 3.13
CA GLU A 141 0.96 9.22 2.83
C GLU A 141 0.69 7.73 2.51
N ASN A 142 1.69 6.84 2.57
CA ASN A 142 1.50 5.41 2.36
C ASN A 142 1.84 4.55 3.60
N CYS A 143 2.53 5.14 4.59
CA CYS A 143 2.73 4.60 5.93
C CYS A 143 2.47 5.70 6.95
N PHE A 144 1.50 5.52 7.84
CA PHE A 144 1.04 6.57 8.75
C PHE A 144 0.20 6.04 9.90
N HIS A 145 -0.15 6.88 10.85
CA HIS A 145 -1.16 6.59 11.86
C HIS A 145 -2.15 7.74 12.02
N TYR A 146 -3.31 7.43 12.57
CA TYR A 146 -4.32 8.41 12.97
C TYR A 146 -5.13 7.86 14.15
N THR A 147 -5.88 8.73 14.82
CA THR A 147 -6.75 8.36 15.92
C THR A 147 -8.20 8.75 15.63
N TYR A 148 -9.11 7.95 16.11
CA TYR A 148 -10.52 8.25 16.14
C TYR A 148 -11.07 7.88 17.51
N ASP A 149 -11.49 8.88 18.28
CA ASP A 149 -11.87 8.72 19.67
C ASP A 149 -10.73 8.04 20.46
N ASN A 150 -10.98 6.93 21.14
CA ASN A 150 -10.01 6.15 21.90
C ASN A 150 -9.34 5.01 21.10
N VAL A 151 -9.43 5.04 19.78
CA VAL A 151 -8.83 4.03 18.89
C VAL A 151 -7.72 4.67 18.06
N ALA A 152 -6.53 4.10 18.13
CA ALA A 152 -5.42 4.41 17.21
C ALA A 152 -5.37 3.41 16.07
N ILE A 153 -5.18 3.89 14.86
CA ILE A 153 -5.04 3.09 13.65
C ILE A 153 -3.65 3.35 13.05
N VAL A 154 -2.88 2.30 12.87
CA VAL A 154 -1.56 2.33 12.22
C VAL A 154 -1.65 1.63 10.87
N VAL A 155 -1.27 2.32 9.81
CA VAL A 155 -1.30 1.82 8.44
C VAL A 155 0.12 1.59 7.97
N LEU A 156 0.45 0.35 7.64
CA LEU A 156 1.76 -0.06 7.16
C LEU A 156 1.73 -0.29 5.65
N ASN A 157 2.87 -0.04 5.01
CA ASN A 157 3.12 -0.43 3.63
C ASN A 157 3.94 -1.72 3.61
N SER A 158 3.27 -2.86 3.46
CA SER A 158 3.90 -4.18 3.37
C SER A 158 4.48 -4.47 1.97
N ASP A 159 4.21 -3.61 1.00
CA ASP A 159 4.61 -3.77 -0.40
C ASP A 159 5.52 -2.62 -0.87
N TYR A 160 6.16 -1.98 0.09
CA TYR A 160 7.15 -0.94 -0.15
C TYR A 160 8.32 -1.47 -0.99
N LEU A 161 8.72 -0.70 -1.99
CA LEU A 161 9.75 -1.10 -2.95
C LEU A 161 9.43 -2.48 -3.58
N TYR A 162 8.19 -2.65 -4.02
CA TYR A 162 7.66 -3.92 -4.51
C TYR A 162 8.58 -4.62 -5.53
N ALA A 163 9.04 -5.82 -5.18
CA ALA A 163 9.95 -6.61 -6.00
C ALA A 163 9.75 -8.13 -5.82
N PRO A 164 8.57 -8.67 -6.18
CA PRO A 164 8.18 -10.03 -5.86
C PRO A 164 8.99 -11.12 -6.56
N CYS A 165 9.63 -10.77 -7.68
CA CYS A 165 10.38 -11.73 -8.49
C CYS A 165 11.87 -11.81 -8.15
N LEU A 166 12.37 -11.02 -7.20
CA LEU A 166 13.79 -11.00 -6.84
C LEU A 166 14.27 -12.36 -6.31
N ARG A 167 13.40 -13.12 -5.64
CA ARG A 167 13.72 -14.48 -5.14
C ARG A 167 14.17 -15.46 -6.24
N TYR A 168 13.82 -15.18 -7.49
CA TYR A 168 14.24 -15.99 -8.64
C TYR A 168 15.51 -15.49 -9.32
N ASN A 169 16.03 -14.36 -8.86
CA ASN A 169 17.23 -13.76 -9.41
C ASN A 169 18.32 -13.74 -8.33
N PRO A 170 19.34 -14.60 -8.42
CA PRO A 170 20.39 -14.69 -7.42
C PRO A 170 21.24 -13.42 -7.29
N ARG A 171 21.13 -12.47 -8.23
CA ARG A 171 21.87 -11.20 -8.20
C ARG A 171 21.23 -10.15 -7.31
N THR A 172 19.95 -10.27 -7.03
CA THR A 172 19.18 -9.26 -6.29
C THR A 172 18.92 -9.64 -4.83
N GLY A 173 19.19 -10.90 -4.46
CA GLY A 173 19.30 -11.31 -3.06
C GLY A 173 18.02 -11.47 -2.27
N GLY A 174 16.83 -11.18 -2.81
CA GLY A 174 15.64 -11.33 -1.99
C GLY A 174 14.32 -10.95 -2.66
N ASN A 175 13.24 -11.32 -1.99
CA ASN A 175 11.89 -10.91 -2.34
C ASN A 175 11.45 -9.81 -1.36
N LEU A 176 11.07 -8.65 -1.89
CA LEU A 176 10.58 -7.51 -1.10
C LEU A 176 9.05 -7.37 -1.14
N HIS A 177 8.34 -8.38 -1.61
CA HIS A 177 6.90 -8.49 -1.46
C HIS A 177 6.56 -8.97 -0.05
N ALA A 178 5.61 -8.34 0.59
CA ALA A 178 5.19 -8.63 1.97
C ALA A 178 6.30 -8.45 3.02
N TYR A 179 7.08 -7.40 2.91
CA TYR A 179 8.22 -7.16 3.80
C TYR A 179 8.12 -5.79 4.49
N ILE A 180 8.18 -5.78 5.81
CA ILE A 180 8.28 -4.55 6.60
C ILE A 180 9.77 -4.24 6.81
N MET A 181 10.23 -3.14 6.22
CA MET A 181 11.64 -2.76 6.24
C MET A 181 12.04 -2.09 7.57
N ASP A 182 13.33 -1.92 7.79
CA ASP A 182 13.92 -1.59 9.09
C ASP A 182 13.45 -0.26 9.67
N ASN A 183 13.43 0.82 8.88
CA ASN A 183 12.99 2.14 9.35
C ASN A 183 11.49 2.14 9.63
N GLN A 184 10.70 1.46 8.81
CA GLN A 184 9.26 1.30 9.06
C GLN A 184 9.01 0.50 10.35
N LEU A 185 9.77 -0.59 10.57
CA LEU A 185 9.65 -1.40 11.78
C LEU A 185 10.05 -0.62 13.04
N ALA A 186 11.13 0.17 12.97
CA ALA A 186 11.56 1.01 14.07
C ALA A 186 10.51 2.10 14.40
N TRP A 187 9.95 2.72 13.36
CA TRP A 187 8.86 3.69 13.52
C TRP A 187 7.61 3.04 14.12
N LEU A 188 7.22 1.86 13.66
CA LEU A 188 6.07 1.12 14.21
C LEU A 188 6.25 0.89 15.71
N LYS A 189 7.43 0.40 16.12
CA LYS A 189 7.75 0.17 17.53
C LYS A 189 7.55 1.44 18.37
N GLN A 190 8.14 2.55 17.92
CA GLN A 190 8.03 3.85 18.62
C GLN A 190 6.58 4.32 18.70
N THR A 191 5.82 4.17 17.62
CA THR A 191 4.41 4.56 17.55
C THR A 191 3.55 3.74 18.50
N LEU A 192 3.78 2.42 18.59
CA LEU A 192 3.06 1.55 19.53
C LEU A 192 3.40 1.89 20.98
N GLU A 193 4.68 2.15 21.30
CA GLU A 193 5.11 2.59 22.63
C GLU A 193 4.49 3.93 23.03
N GLN A 194 4.32 4.86 22.09
CA GLN A 194 3.63 6.14 22.34
C GLN A 194 2.15 5.92 22.67
N PHE A 195 1.46 5.08 21.91
CA PHE A 195 0.05 4.80 22.17
C PHE A 195 -0.18 4.01 23.48
N GLU A 196 0.75 3.13 23.84
CA GLU A 196 0.69 2.43 25.13
C GLU A 196 0.80 3.38 26.34
N MET A 197 1.54 4.49 26.17
CA MET A 197 1.69 5.52 27.21
C MET A 197 0.58 6.58 27.18
N ASP A 198 -0.21 6.64 26.11
CA ASP A 198 -1.29 7.62 25.96
C ASP A 198 -2.57 7.11 26.63
N GLY A 199 -2.88 7.64 27.80
CA GLY A 199 -4.09 7.25 28.56
C GLY A 199 -5.42 7.59 27.88
N ALA A 200 -5.43 8.24 26.71
CA ALA A 200 -6.62 8.48 25.90
C ALA A 200 -6.87 7.36 24.88
N ILE A 201 -5.92 6.45 24.68
CA ILE A 201 -6.02 5.36 23.69
C ILE A 201 -6.24 4.02 24.40
N ASP A 202 -7.39 3.42 24.16
CA ASP A 202 -7.75 2.10 24.70
C ASP A 202 -7.45 0.96 23.72
N HIS A 203 -7.46 1.25 22.40
CA HIS A 203 -7.31 0.25 21.36
C HIS A 203 -6.34 0.70 20.28
N VAL A 204 -5.45 -0.21 19.86
CA VAL A 204 -4.55 0.02 18.71
C VAL A 204 -4.81 -1.04 17.65
N ILE A 205 -5.10 -0.60 16.43
CA ILE A 205 -5.32 -1.46 15.28
C ILE A 205 -4.19 -1.22 14.29
N VAL A 206 -3.39 -2.24 14.03
CA VAL A 206 -2.35 -2.19 12.97
C VAL A 206 -2.93 -2.83 11.71
N THR A 207 -2.88 -2.11 10.60
CA THR A 207 -3.39 -2.57 9.31
C THR A 207 -2.27 -2.63 8.29
N GLN A 208 -2.28 -3.67 7.47
CA GLN A 208 -1.39 -3.85 6.33
C GLN A 208 -2.11 -4.61 5.22
N HIS A 209 -1.59 -4.56 4.00
CA HIS A 209 -2.21 -5.24 2.87
C HIS A 209 -1.95 -6.75 2.92
N THR A 210 -0.68 -7.15 2.91
CA THR A 210 -0.31 -8.56 2.96
C THR A 210 -0.50 -9.10 4.37
N PRO A 211 -1.26 -10.19 4.56
CA PRO A 211 -1.52 -10.73 5.89
C PRO A 211 -0.25 -11.26 6.55
N ALA A 212 -0.06 -10.97 7.84
CA ALA A 212 1.04 -11.51 8.64
C ALA A 212 0.95 -13.04 8.81
N PHE A 213 -0.28 -13.57 8.77
CA PHE A 213 -0.57 -15.01 8.84
C PHE A 213 -1.44 -15.38 7.63
N PRO A 214 -0.83 -15.78 6.51
CA PRO A 214 -1.54 -16.01 5.27
C PRO A 214 -2.46 -17.22 5.38
N ASN A 215 -3.62 -17.11 4.72
CA ASN A 215 -4.62 -18.16 4.66
C ASN A 215 -5.12 -18.32 3.21
N GLY A 216 -5.41 -19.55 2.80
CA GLY A 216 -5.96 -19.83 1.47
C GLY A 216 -4.91 -19.90 0.35
N GLY A 217 -5.25 -19.38 -0.82
CA GLY A 217 -4.44 -19.49 -2.05
C GLY A 217 -3.11 -18.73 -2.03
N HIS A 218 -2.96 -17.79 -1.12
CA HIS A 218 -1.78 -16.94 -0.95
C HIS A 218 -0.90 -17.35 0.23
N SER A 219 -0.97 -18.60 0.65
CA SER A 219 -0.19 -19.16 1.77
C SER A 219 1.34 -19.14 1.58
N LYS A 220 1.82 -18.70 0.42
CA LYS A 220 3.25 -18.53 0.10
C LYS A 220 3.68 -17.07 0.04
N ASP A 221 2.75 -16.15 0.26
CA ASP A 221 2.97 -14.70 0.23
C ASP A 221 3.12 -14.15 1.67
N ASP A 222 3.50 -15.00 2.61
CA ASP A 222 3.71 -14.65 4.00
C ASP A 222 5.03 -13.87 4.21
N MET A 223 5.01 -13.10 5.26
CA MET A 223 6.15 -12.36 5.80
C MET A 223 7.20 -13.31 6.39
#